data_33e9bd91f72ca72c358e8d0ecc878ace
#
_entry.id   33e9bd91f72ca72c358e8d0ecc878ace
#
_cell.length_a   1.000
_cell.length_b   1.000
_cell.length_c   1.000
_cell.angle_alpha   90.00
_cell.angle_beta   90.00
_cell.angle_gamma   90.00
#
_symmetry.space_group_name_H-M   'P 1'
#
loop_
_entity.id
_entity.type
_entity.pdbx_description
1 polymer ?
#
loop_
_entity_poly.entity_id
_entity_poly.type
_entity_poly.pdbx_seq_one_letter_code
_entity_poly.pdbx_strand_id
1 'polypeptide(L)'
;MKRFVGNNDFILVGNKFDLFPKNSKQSKIKDWMRQEANRMGLYPKEIFLVSAKKKLNLEDLIAYINKQSQDKDVYFVGTTNVGKSTLINAIIDMMGDIQDLITASRFPGTTLDKIEIPLENGHFLIDTPGIMTENQLATHLNAKDLELVSPKKPLKPATYQLLPGNTLFLAGLGRIDYLKGESTSFTVYVARGMYIHRTKTANADDFYKKHKGELLSPPAADDEMAPLKGQEFRTEYKSDLLFGGIGFVTVPKGCVVKTYTPDGIGLGIRRALI
;
A
#
# COMPACT_ATOMS: atom_id res chain seq x y z
N MET A 1 1.40 14.25 4.46
CA MET A 1 2.87 14.01 4.42
C MET A 1 3.65 15.32 4.44
N LYS A 2 3.51 16.22 3.47
CA LYS A 2 4.26 17.50 3.42
C LYS A 2 4.17 18.32 4.72
N ARG A 3 3.02 18.30 5.39
CA ARG A 3 2.78 18.99 6.67
C ARG A 3 3.58 18.41 7.85
N PHE A 4 3.98 17.14 7.78
CA PHE A 4 4.74 16.46 8.83
C PHE A 4 6.25 16.48 8.57
N VAL A 5 6.66 16.49 7.29
CA VAL A 5 8.06 16.54 6.91
C VAL A 5 8.60 17.98 7.01
N GLY A 6 7.76 18.98 6.69
CA GLY A 6 8.21 20.39 6.69
C GLY A 6 9.43 20.59 5.78
N ASN A 7 10.44 21.25 6.31
CA ASN A 7 11.73 21.46 5.63
C ASN A 7 12.81 20.47 6.08
N ASN A 8 12.45 19.42 6.82
CA ASN A 8 13.41 18.44 7.30
C ASN A 8 13.84 17.49 6.19
N ASP A 9 15.07 17.03 6.29
CA ASP A 9 15.56 15.91 5.50
C ASP A 9 14.77 14.64 5.86
N PHE A 10 14.42 13.86 4.85
CA PHE A 10 13.68 12.62 5.07
C PHE A 10 14.04 11.55 4.05
N ILE A 11 13.78 10.32 4.43
CA ILE A 11 13.84 9.14 3.58
C ILE A 11 12.46 8.52 3.43
N LEU A 12 12.23 7.79 2.34
CA LEU A 12 11.04 6.97 2.17
C LEU A 12 11.39 5.50 2.44
N VAL A 13 10.56 4.84 3.25
CA VAL A 13 10.70 3.40 3.52
C VAL A 13 9.47 2.68 2.99
N GLY A 14 9.66 1.88 1.94
CA GLY A 14 8.65 0.95 1.42
C GLY A 14 8.77 -0.38 2.16
N ASN A 15 7.92 -0.59 3.16
CA ASN A 15 7.86 -1.84 3.91
C ASN A 15 7.04 -2.91 3.16
N LYS A 16 7.11 -4.17 3.63
CA LYS A 16 6.41 -5.33 3.07
C LYS A 16 6.86 -5.69 1.63
N PHE A 17 8.11 -5.40 1.28
CA PHE A 17 8.66 -5.73 -0.04
C PHE A 17 8.59 -7.23 -0.36
N ASP A 18 8.64 -8.09 0.65
CA ASP A 18 8.47 -9.54 0.54
C ASP A 18 7.10 -9.99 -0.03
N LEU A 19 6.12 -9.09 -0.06
CA LEU A 19 4.80 -9.34 -0.64
C LEU A 19 4.74 -9.10 -2.15
N PHE A 20 5.72 -8.41 -2.71
CA PHE A 20 5.81 -8.28 -4.17
C PHE A 20 6.13 -9.62 -4.84
N PRO A 21 5.70 -9.84 -6.10
CA PRO A 21 6.14 -10.97 -6.89
C PRO A 21 7.67 -11.06 -6.97
N LYS A 22 8.23 -12.28 -6.96
CA LYS A 22 9.69 -12.52 -6.90
C LYS A 22 10.50 -11.88 -8.04
N ASN A 23 9.88 -11.66 -9.20
CA ASN A 23 10.48 -11.02 -10.38
C ASN A 23 10.39 -9.49 -10.35
N SER A 24 9.90 -8.90 -9.28
CA SER A 24 9.81 -7.44 -9.14
C SER A 24 11.20 -6.83 -8.98
N LYS A 25 11.54 -5.85 -9.83
CA LYS A 25 12.82 -5.14 -9.77
C LYS A 25 12.75 -4.01 -8.75
N GLN A 26 13.62 -4.06 -7.74
CA GLN A 26 13.67 -3.02 -6.69
C GLN A 26 13.90 -1.61 -7.26
N SER A 27 14.77 -1.48 -8.28
CA SER A 27 15.04 -0.20 -8.93
C SER A 27 13.76 0.45 -9.47
N LYS A 28 12.94 -0.30 -10.23
CA LYS A 28 11.68 0.22 -10.77
C LYS A 28 10.71 0.69 -9.67
N ILE A 29 10.65 -0.02 -8.54
CA ILE A 29 9.79 0.36 -7.42
C ILE A 29 10.31 1.63 -6.76
N LYS A 30 11.63 1.72 -6.50
CA LYS A 30 12.26 2.92 -5.96
C LYS A 30 12.05 4.13 -6.87
N ASP A 31 12.26 3.96 -8.18
CA ASP A 31 12.05 5.01 -9.18
C ASP A 31 10.60 5.51 -9.18
N TRP A 32 9.64 4.58 -9.13
CA TRP A 32 8.23 4.93 -9.03
C TRP A 32 7.92 5.69 -7.72
N MET A 33 8.41 5.21 -6.58
CA MET A 33 8.23 5.90 -5.29
C MET A 33 8.80 7.32 -5.33
N ARG A 34 9.97 7.50 -5.93
CA ARG A 34 10.59 8.82 -6.11
C ARG A 34 9.75 9.74 -6.99
N GLN A 35 9.25 9.22 -8.11
CA GLN A 35 8.38 9.99 -9.00
C GLN A 35 7.08 10.43 -8.31
N GLU A 36 6.44 9.53 -7.56
CA GLU A 36 5.21 9.87 -6.83
C GLU A 36 5.47 10.89 -5.70
N ALA A 37 6.58 10.73 -4.97
CA ALA A 37 6.98 11.72 -3.96
C ALA A 37 7.21 13.09 -4.59
N ASN A 38 7.96 13.15 -5.70
CA ASN A 38 8.25 14.39 -6.42
C ASN A 38 6.98 15.07 -6.94
N ARG A 39 6.00 14.31 -7.45
CA ARG A 39 4.69 14.85 -7.87
C ARG A 39 3.93 15.51 -6.71
N MET A 40 4.13 15.03 -5.50
CA MET A 40 3.56 15.60 -4.28
C MET A 40 4.40 16.76 -3.71
N GLY A 41 5.51 17.13 -4.37
CA GLY A 41 6.45 18.13 -3.91
C GLY A 41 7.29 17.68 -2.71
N LEU A 42 7.54 16.36 -2.62
CA LEU A 42 8.37 15.73 -1.61
C LEU A 42 9.62 15.15 -2.27
N TYR A 43 10.80 15.49 -1.75
CA TYR A 43 12.10 15.12 -2.34
C TYR A 43 12.91 14.29 -1.34
N PRO A 44 12.66 12.96 -1.26
CA PRO A 44 13.37 12.11 -0.33
C PRO A 44 14.86 12.00 -0.69
N LYS A 45 15.74 12.06 0.31
CA LYS A 45 17.19 11.86 0.12
C LYS A 45 17.49 10.44 -0.34
N GLU A 46 16.83 9.45 0.27
CA GLU A 46 17.01 8.05 -0.09
C GLU A 46 15.68 7.29 0.00
N ILE A 47 15.59 6.14 -0.69
CA ILE A 47 14.44 5.25 -0.67
C ILE A 47 14.90 3.84 -0.32
N PHE A 48 14.35 3.27 0.74
CA PHE A 48 14.59 1.90 1.16
C PHE A 48 13.38 1.02 0.88
N LEU A 49 13.62 -0.16 0.33
CA LEU A 49 12.61 -1.23 0.21
C LEU A 49 12.99 -2.32 1.20
N VAL A 50 12.15 -2.53 2.19
CA VAL A 50 12.41 -3.45 3.30
C VAL A 50 11.26 -4.44 3.52
N SER A 51 11.55 -5.50 4.25
CA SER A 51 10.54 -6.32 4.89
C SER A 51 10.85 -6.44 6.37
N ALA A 52 10.08 -5.77 7.20
CA ALA A 52 10.19 -5.90 8.64
C ALA A 52 9.97 -7.36 9.09
N LYS A 53 8.96 -8.03 8.55
CA LYS A 53 8.62 -9.42 8.87
C LYS A 53 9.71 -10.43 8.50
N LYS A 54 10.47 -10.17 7.43
CA LYS A 54 11.53 -11.05 6.92
C LYS A 54 12.93 -10.54 7.25
N LYS A 55 13.03 -9.42 7.95
CA LYS A 55 14.29 -8.71 8.25
C LYS A 55 15.14 -8.45 6.99
N LEU A 56 14.46 -8.22 5.84
CA LEU A 56 15.13 -8.01 4.55
C LEU A 56 15.50 -6.54 4.38
N ASN A 57 16.76 -6.26 4.02
CA ASN A 57 17.33 -4.92 3.79
C ASN A 57 17.22 -3.97 5.00
N LEU A 58 17.10 -4.50 6.22
CA LEU A 58 17.04 -3.68 7.42
C LEU A 58 18.42 -3.19 7.86
N GLU A 59 19.47 -3.97 7.63
CA GLU A 59 20.85 -3.60 7.97
C GLU A 59 21.24 -2.31 7.27
N ASP A 60 20.98 -2.18 5.97
CA ASP A 60 21.26 -0.98 5.19
C ASP A 60 20.47 0.24 5.72
N LEU A 61 19.21 0.03 6.10
CA LEU A 61 18.35 1.07 6.68
C LEU A 61 18.91 1.54 8.04
N ILE A 62 19.26 0.61 8.92
CA ILE A 62 19.81 0.89 10.25
C ILE A 62 21.14 1.63 10.12
N ALA A 63 22.05 1.15 9.27
CA ALA A 63 23.32 1.80 9.01
C ALA A 63 23.15 3.23 8.50
N TYR A 64 22.16 3.45 7.61
CA TYR A 64 21.84 4.79 7.13
C TYR A 64 21.29 5.69 8.24
N ILE A 65 20.37 5.18 9.08
CA ILE A 65 19.80 5.91 10.21
C ILE A 65 20.93 6.32 11.18
N ASN A 66 21.78 5.39 11.60
CA ASN A 66 22.91 5.67 12.50
C ASN A 66 23.86 6.73 11.93
N LYS A 67 24.13 6.67 10.62
CA LYS A 67 24.98 7.67 9.94
C LYS A 67 24.35 9.06 9.90
N GLN A 68 23.02 9.16 9.74
CA GLN A 68 22.34 10.45 9.60
C GLN A 68 21.89 11.07 10.92
N SER A 69 21.86 10.27 12.00
CA SER A 69 21.43 10.70 13.33
C SER A 69 22.54 11.29 14.20
N GLN A 70 23.74 11.53 13.64
CA GLN A 70 24.94 11.94 14.45
C GLN A 70 24.69 13.19 15.31
N ASP A 71 23.82 14.10 14.87
CA ASP A 71 23.56 15.37 15.56
C ASP A 71 22.06 15.61 15.86
N LYS A 72 21.19 14.61 15.68
CA LYS A 72 19.72 14.80 15.79
C LYS A 72 18.96 13.51 15.94
N ASP A 73 17.79 13.61 16.55
CA ASP A 73 16.82 12.53 16.61
C ASP A 73 16.19 12.22 15.26
N VAL A 74 15.74 10.98 15.08
CA VAL A 74 15.08 10.50 13.89
C VAL A 74 13.63 10.17 14.20
N TYR A 75 12.70 10.73 13.45
CA TYR A 75 11.26 10.52 13.63
C TYR A 75 10.69 9.53 12.60
N PHE A 76 10.02 8.49 13.09
CA PHE A 76 9.25 7.59 12.27
C PHE A 76 7.82 8.11 12.10
N VAL A 77 7.46 8.45 10.86
CA VAL A 77 6.13 8.94 10.49
C VAL A 77 5.50 8.01 9.47
N GLY A 78 4.26 7.65 9.66
CA GLY A 78 3.55 6.79 8.71
C GLY A 78 2.07 6.70 8.99
N THR A 79 1.31 6.28 7.99
CA THR A 79 -0.11 6.01 8.12
C THR A 79 -0.35 4.67 8.84
N THR A 80 -1.56 4.45 9.31
CA THR A 80 -1.93 3.16 9.93
C THR A 80 -1.77 2.00 8.94
N ASN A 81 -1.49 0.80 9.44
CA ASN A 81 -1.38 -0.45 8.68
C ASN A 81 -0.23 -0.56 7.65
N VAL A 82 0.66 0.42 7.54
CA VAL A 82 1.88 0.31 6.71
C VAL A 82 2.92 -0.61 7.32
N GLY A 83 2.73 -1.03 8.58
CA GLY A 83 3.66 -1.87 9.32
C GLY A 83 4.74 -1.08 10.04
N LYS A 84 4.45 0.16 10.44
CA LYS A 84 5.36 1.04 11.19
C LYS A 84 5.84 0.37 12.49
N SER A 85 4.95 -0.06 13.37
CA SER A 85 5.29 -0.73 14.62
C SER A 85 6.05 -2.06 14.40
N THR A 86 5.67 -2.81 13.34
CA THR A 86 6.41 -4.04 12.99
C THR A 86 7.84 -3.73 12.55
N LEU A 87 8.03 -2.64 11.81
CA LEU A 87 9.35 -2.19 11.37
C LEU A 87 10.20 -1.74 12.54
N ILE A 88 9.65 -0.95 13.44
CA ILE A 88 10.30 -0.49 14.65
C ILE A 88 10.74 -1.68 15.53
N ASN A 89 9.83 -2.62 15.80
CA ASN A 89 10.17 -3.81 16.57
C ASN A 89 11.27 -4.64 15.89
N ALA A 90 11.24 -4.76 14.57
CA ALA A 90 12.31 -5.47 13.84
C ALA A 90 13.67 -4.77 13.91
N ILE A 91 13.68 -3.43 13.93
CA ILE A 91 14.91 -2.63 14.14
C ILE A 91 15.43 -2.85 15.57
N ILE A 92 14.56 -2.77 16.58
CA ILE A 92 14.91 -3.03 17.99
C ILE A 92 15.53 -4.42 18.13
N ASP A 93 14.88 -5.44 17.59
CA ASP A 93 15.36 -6.82 17.62
C ASP A 93 16.75 -7.00 16.96
N MET A 94 17.09 -6.18 15.97
CA MET A 94 18.37 -6.26 15.28
C MET A 94 19.48 -5.45 15.95
N MET A 95 19.11 -4.42 16.72
CA MET A 95 20.08 -3.59 17.44
C MET A 95 20.56 -4.24 18.76
N GLY A 96 19.98 -5.40 19.16
CA GLY A 96 20.43 -6.16 20.32
C GLY A 96 20.03 -5.51 21.66
N ASP A 97 20.87 -5.54 22.69
CA ASP A 97 20.67 -5.26 24.11
C ASP A 97 19.82 -4.02 24.53
N ILE A 98 19.12 -3.39 23.58
CA ILE A 98 18.29 -2.19 23.79
C ILE A 98 16.94 -2.53 24.45
N GLN A 99 16.53 -3.79 24.48
CA GLN A 99 15.22 -4.18 25.07
C GLN A 99 15.11 -3.75 26.54
N ASP A 100 16.18 -3.83 27.31
CA ASP A 100 16.22 -3.40 28.72
C ASP A 100 16.09 -1.89 28.87
N LEU A 101 16.65 -1.12 27.93
CA LEU A 101 16.56 0.35 27.93
C LEU A 101 15.18 0.88 27.56
N ILE A 102 14.49 0.22 26.64
CA ILE A 102 13.11 0.57 26.25
C ILE A 102 12.13 0.27 27.40
N THR A 103 12.37 -0.80 28.13
CA THR A 103 11.55 -1.18 29.30
C THR A 103 11.71 -0.18 30.43
N ALA A 104 12.89 0.40 30.58
CA ALA A 104 13.18 1.42 31.58
C ALA A 104 12.56 2.79 31.24
N SER A 105 12.34 3.11 29.97
CA SER A 105 11.73 4.38 29.54
C SER A 105 10.20 4.42 29.58
N ARG A 106 9.53 3.31 29.90
CA ARG A 106 8.09 3.26 30.18
C ARG A 106 7.77 3.77 31.58
N PHE A 107 7.97 5.06 31.83
CA PHE A 107 7.51 5.66 33.07
C PHE A 107 6.00 5.72 33.14
N PRO A 108 5.35 5.21 34.24
CA PRO A 108 3.93 5.42 34.47
C PRO A 108 3.66 6.90 34.68
N GLY A 109 2.93 7.52 33.76
CA GLY A 109 2.49 8.91 33.88
C GLY A 109 2.88 9.86 32.75
N THR A 110 3.68 9.43 31.77
CA THR A 110 3.88 10.19 30.52
C THR A 110 2.81 9.82 29.51
N THR A 111 2.22 10.82 28.88
CA THR A 111 1.21 10.70 27.82
C THR A 111 1.65 9.68 26.78
N LEU A 112 0.83 8.69 26.55
CA LEU A 112 0.99 7.38 25.88
C LEU A 112 1.46 7.37 24.42
N ASP A 113 2.10 8.40 23.86
CA ASP A 113 2.14 8.56 22.40
C ASP A 113 3.52 8.52 21.74
N LYS A 114 4.63 8.34 22.48
CA LYS A 114 5.95 8.29 21.89
C LYS A 114 6.78 7.14 22.45
N ILE A 115 7.29 6.28 21.56
CA ILE A 115 8.32 5.29 21.90
C ILE A 115 9.67 5.89 21.45
N GLU A 116 10.57 6.08 22.39
CA GLU A 116 11.93 6.57 22.15
C GLU A 116 12.90 5.39 22.24
N ILE A 117 13.63 5.14 21.14
CA ILE A 117 14.58 4.04 21.01
C ILE A 117 15.97 4.68 20.96
N PRO A 118 16.85 4.41 21.94
CA PRO A 118 18.19 4.98 21.94
C PRO A 118 19.01 4.42 20.76
N LEU A 119 19.73 5.31 20.08
CA LEU A 119 20.69 4.98 19.04
C LEU A 119 22.12 4.96 19.63
N GLU A 120 23.06 4.29 18.95
CA GLU A 120 24.44 4.13 19.40
C GLU A 120 25.18 5.47 19.67
N ASN A 121 24.71 6.54 19.05
CA ASN A 121 25.30 7.89 19.12
C ASN A 121 24.69 8.80 20.21
N GLY A 122 23.81 8.28 21.07
CA GLY A 122 23.17 9.02 22.15
C GLY A 122 21.90 9.81 21.73
N HIS A 123 21.48 9.76 20.46
CA HIS A 123 20.23 10.29 19.96
C HIS A 123 19.12 9.22 19.98
N PHE A 124 17.92 9.60 19.60
CA PHE A 124 16.76 8.72 19.66
C PHE A 124 16.11 8.50 18.28
N LEU A 125 15.63 7.28 18.08
CA LEU A 125 14.64 6.97 17.08
C LEU A 125 13.25 7.06 17.72
N ILE A 126 12.44 8.02 17.27
CA ILE A 126 11.18 8.38 17.91
C ILE A 126 10.02 7.87 17.08
N ASP A 127 9.20 7.00 17.65
CA ASP A 127 7.93 6.59 17.02
C ASP A 127 6.86 7.66 17.24
N THR A 128 6.21 8.06 16.16
CA THR A 128 5.04 8.96 16.23
C THR A 128 3.74 8.16 16.05
N PRO A 129 2.63 8.60 16.66
CA PRO A 129 1.33 7.98 16.41
C PRO A 129 1.03 7.84 14.93
N GLY A 130 0.43 6.72 14.53
CA GLY A 130 0.06 6.48 13.14
C GLY A 130 -0.97 7.51 12.66
N ILE A 131 -0.71 8.11 11.51
CA ILE A 131 -1.64 9.07 10.90
C ILE A 131 -2.80 8.28 10.30
N MET A 132 -4.00 8.48 10.84
CA MET A 132 -5.22 8.00 10.21
C MET A 132 -5.71 9.02 9.18
N THR A 133 -6.04 8.57 7.98
CA THR A 133 -6.67 9.38 6.94
C THR A 133 -7.96 8.71 6.50
N GLU A 134 -9.01 9.50 6.31
CA GLU A 134 -10.33 9.02 5.86
C GLU A 134 -10.28 8.29 4.51
N ASN A 135 -9.26 8.56 3.71
CA ASN A 135 -9.06 7.98 2.38
C ASN A 135 -8.39 6.59 2.41
N GLN A 136 -8.31 5.94 3.58
CA GLN A 136 -7.74 4.59 3.69
C GLN A 136 -8.85 3.56 3.76
N LEU A 137 -8.76 2.53 2.92
CA LEU A 137 -9.68 1.40 2.95
C LEU A 137 -9.81 0.78 4.36
N ALA A 138 -8.71 0.84 5.14
CA ALA A 138 -8.66 0.33 6.50
C ALA A 138 -9.61 1.04 7.50
N THR A 139 -10.08 2.25 7.19
CA THR A 139 -11.02 2.98 8.05
C THR A 139 -12.48 2.63 7.75
N HIS A 140 -12.74 1.92 6.66
CA HIS A 140 -14.08 1.61 6.15
C HIS A 140 -14.43 0.12 6.19
N LEU A 141 -13.45 -0.75 6.44
CA LEU A 141 -13.67 -2.19 6.51
C LEU A 141 -13.59 -2.67 7.95
N ASN A 142 -14.43 -3.64 8.28
CA ASN A 142 -14.29 -4.39 9.53
C ASN A 142 -12.97 -5.18 9.56
N ALA A 143 -12.54 -5.65 10.73
CA ALA A 143 -11.25 -6.31 10.91
C ALA A 143 -11.10 -7.58 10.04
N LYS A 144 -12.17 -8.34 9.84
CA LYS A 144 -12.17 -9.57 9.03
C LYS A 144 -11.97 -9.26 7.56
N ASP A 145 -12.66 -8.26 7.03
CA ASP A 145 -12.58 -7.85 5.64
C ASP A 145 -11.25 -7.15 5.33
N LEU A 146 -10.75 -6.35 6.28
CA LEU A 146 -9.42 -5.76 6.18
C LEU A 146 -8.32 -6.83 6.13
N GLU A 147 -8.47 -7.90 6.92
CA GLU A 147 -7.55 -9.04 6.88
C GLU A 147 -7.57 -9.74 5.52
N LEU A 148 -8.74 -9.86 4.89
CA LEU A 148 -8.95 -10.52 3.61
C LEU A 148 -8.32 -9.76 2.45
N VAL A 149 -8.39 -8.41 2.44
CA VAL A 149 -7.77 -7.57 1.41
C VAL A 149 -6.28 -7.34 1.65
N SER A 150 -5.80 -7.57 2.88
CA SER A 150 -4.40 -7.37 3.24
C SER A 150 -3.56 -8.60 2.89
N PRO A 151 -2.60 -8.51 1.95
CA PRO A 151 -1.82 -9.68 1.59
C PRO A 151 -0.91 -10.12 2.73
N LYS A 152 -0.97 -11.42 3.09
CA LYS A 152 -0.10 -12.08 4.09
C LYS A 152 1.02 -12.90 3.47
N LYS A 153 0.93 -13.19 2.17
CA LYS A 153 1.87 -13.97 1.36
C LYS A 153 2.16 -13.23 0.06
N PRO A 154 3.27 -13.52 -0.62
CA PRO A 154 3.59 -12.91 -1.90
C PRO A 154 2.41 -12.96 -2.86
N LEU A 155 2.15 -11.82 -3.51
CA LEU A 155 1.09 -11.69 -4.50
C LEU A 155 1.36 -12.66 -5.65
N LYS A 156 0.35 -13.45 -6.01
CA LYS A 156 0.39 -14.29 -7.21
C LYS A 156 -0.46 -13.65 -8.29
N PRO A 157 0.06 -13.55 -9.53
CA PRO A 157 -0.73 -13.07 -10.64
C PRO A 157 -1.90 -13.99 -10.94
N ALA A 158 -3.07 -13.41 -11.20
CA ALA A 158 -4.22 -14.08 -11.81
C ALA A 158 -4.54 -13.38 -13.13
N THR A 159 -4.51 -14.12 -14.24
CA THR A 159 -4.66 -13.55 -15.57
C THR A 159 -6.05 -13.84 -16.13
N TYR A 160 -6.69 -12.82 -16.64
CA TYR A 160 -8.04 -12.88 -17.23
C TYR A 160 -7.97 -12.41 -18.67
N GLN A 161 -8.40 -13.27 -19.58
CA GLN A 161 -8.61 -12.90 -20.99
C GLN A 161 -9.88 -12.07 -21.11
N LEU A 162 -9.76 -10.84 -21.62
CA LEU A 162 -10.86 -9.90 -21.76
C LEU A 162 -11.02 -9.40 -23.19
N LEU A 163 -12.27 -9.10 -23.52
CA LEU A 163 -12.70 -8.37 -24.70
C LEU A 163 -13.28 -7.01 -24.28
N PRO A 164 -13.23 -5.98 -25.13
CA PRO A 164 -14.06 -4.79 -24.92
C PRO A 164 -15.53 -5.18 -24.64
N GLY A 165 -16.12 -4.52 -23.64
CA GLY A 165 -17.45 -4.91 -23.13
C GLY A 165 -17.43 -5.94 -22.01
N ASN A 166 -16.22 -6.34 -21.51
CA ASN A 166 -16.10 -7.13 -20.29
C ASN A 166 -15.78 -6.25 -19.07
N THR A 167 -16.23 -6.71 -17.92
CA THR A 167 -15.97 -6.10 -16.61
C THR A 167 -15.32 -7.13 -15.69
N LEU A 168 -14.31 -6.69 -14.93
CA LEU A 168 -13.76 -7.41 -13.77
C LEU A 168 -14.16 -6.69 -12.50
N PHE A 169 -14.67 -7.45 -11.53
CA PHE A 169 -14.82 -7.02 -10.14
C PHE A 169 -13.67 -7.55 -9.28
N LEU A 170 -13.14 -6.72 -8.42
CA LEU A 170 -12.21 -7.06 -7.36
C LEU A 170 -13.00 -7.07 -6.05
N ALA A 171 -13.65 -8.17 -5.75
CA ALA A 171 -14.74 -8.25 -4.77
C ALA A 171 -15.79 -7.14 -5.02
N GLY A 172 -16.34 -6.53 -3.98
CA GLY A 172 -17.23 -5.36 -4.10
C GLY A 172 -16.48 -4.01 -3.98
N LEU A 173 -15.14 -4.03 -3.92
CA LEU A 173 -14.30 -2.86 -3.64
C LEU A 173 -13.67 -2.24 -4.88
N GLY A 174 -13.55 -3.00 -5.95
CA GLY A 174 -12.97 -2.53 -7.20
C GLY A 174 -13.70 -3.06 -8.42
N ARG A 175 -13.74 -2.25 -9.48
CA ARG A 175 -14.30 -2.63 -10.76
C ARG A 175 -13.48 -2.06 -11.90
N ILE A 176 -13.34 -2.82 -12.99
CA ILE A 176 -12.70 -2.41 -14.23
C ILE A 176 -13.62 -2.76 -15.38
N ASP A 177 -14.10 -1.76 -16.10
CA ASP A 177 -14.81 -1.92 -17.37
C ASP A 177 -13.81 -1.77 -18.51
N TYR A 178 -13.66 -2.78 -19.35
CA TYR A 178 -12.84 -2.71 -20.55
C TYR A 178 -13.65 -2.12 -21.68
N LEU A 179 -13.38 -0.85 -22.03
CA LEU A 179 -14.21 -0.09 -22.96
C LEU A 179 -13.77 -0.25 -24.42
N LYS A 180 -12.45 -0.13 -24.69
CA LYS A 180 -11.89 -0.18 -26.06
C LYS A 180 -10.48 -0.79 -26.06
N GLY A 181 -10.16 -1.48 -27.14
CA GLY A 181 -8.89 -2.14 -27.40
C GLY A 181 -9.09 -3.48 -28.09
N GLU A 182 -8.03 -4.29 -28.17
CA GLU A 182 -8.08 -5.64 -28.74
C GLU A 182 -8.36 -6.67 -27.64
N SER A 183 -8.70 -7.91 -28.05
CA SER A 183 -8.74 -9.05 -27.13
C SER A 183 -7.38 -9.22 -26.46
N THR A 184 -7.35 -9.13 -25.11
CA THR A 184 -6.07 -9.15 -24.41
C THR A 184 -6.19 -9.66 -22.97
N SER A 185 -5.05 -9.84 -22.31
CA SER A 185 -4.96 -10.34 -20.95
C SER A 185 -4.76 -9.21 -19.95
N PHE A 186 -5.58 -9.16 -18.92
CA PHE A 186 -5.38 -8.33 -17.73
C PHE A 186 -4.84 -9.20 -16.61
N THR A 187 -3.75 -8.77 -15.95
CA THR A 187 -3.14 -9.52 -14.86
C THR A 187 -3.40 -8.82 -13.53
N VAL A 188 -4.11 -9.49 -12.65
CA VAL A 188 -4.57 -8.99 -11.36
C VAL A 188 -3.61 -9.40 -10.26
N TYR A 189 -3.20 -8.45 -9.41
CA TYR A 189 -2.34 -8.62 -8.25
C TYR A 189 -3.05 -8.10 -7.00
N VAL A 190 -3.80 -8.98 -6.34
CA VAL A 190 -4.53 -8.71 -5.10
C VAL A 190 -4.27 -9.81 -4.07
N ALA A 191 -4.73 -9.62 -2.84
CA ALA A 191 -4.65 -10.66 -1.82
C ALA A 191 -5.36 -11.95 -2.26
N ARG A 192 -4.78 -13.12 -1.96
CA ARG A 192 -5.26 -14.42 -2.47
C ARG A 192 -6.69 -14.79 -2.07
N GLY A 193 -7.22 -14.19 -1.02
CA GLY A 193 -8.59 -14.43 -0.55
C GLY A 193 -9.64 -13.58 -1.26
N MET A 194 -9.24 -12.61 -2.06
CA MET A 194 -10.19 -11.75 -2.76
C MET A 194 -10.84 -12.48 -3.93
N TYR A 195 -12.17 -12.44 -3.97
CA TYR A 195 -12.94 -12.98 -5.08
C TYR A 195 -12.87 -12.03 -6.29
N ILE A 196 -12.58 -12.60 -7.44
CA ILE A 196 -12.53 -11.84 -8.71
C ILE A 196 -13.62 -12.41 -9.63
N HIS A 197 -14.50 -11.53 -10.10
CA HIS A 197 -15.59 -11.92 -10.96
C HIS A 197 -15.52 -11.22 -12.32
N ARG A 198 -15.75 -11.99 -13.40
CA ARG A 198 -15.85 -11.46 -14.76
C ARG A 198 -17.28 -11.53 -15.26
N THR A 199 -17.79 -10.41 -15.78
CA THR A 199 -19.10 -10.34 -16.40
C THR A 199 -19.07 -9.47 -17.67
N LYS A 200 -20.20 -9.33 -18.37
CA LYS A 200 -20.37 -8.33 -19.42
C LYS A 200 -20.61 -6.96 -18.79
N THR A 201 -20.04 -5.90 -19.36
CA THR A 201 -20.22 -4.53 -18.87
C THR A 201 -21.68 -4.11 -18.84
N ALA A 202 -22.47 -4.56 -19.82
CA ALA A 202 -23.91 -4.30 -19.86
C ALA A 202 -24.70 -4.83 -18.63
N ASN A 203 -24.17 -5.86 -17.97
CA ASN A 203 -24.82 -6.47 -16.80
C ASN A 203 -24.15 -6.05 -15.48
N ALA A 204 -23.08 -5.26 -15.56
CA ALA A 204 -22.20 -5.03 -14.40
C ALA A 204 -22.90 -4.28 -13.26
N ASP A 205 -23.74 -3.30 -13.58
CA ASP A 205 -24.44 -2.49 -12.57
C ASP A 205 -25.49 -3.30 -11.82
N ASP A 206 -26.28 -4.09 -12.54
CA ASP A 206 -27.30 -4.96 -11.92
C ASP A 206 -26.65 -6.09 -11.13
N PHE A 207 -25.55 -6.65 -11.65
CA PHE A 207 -24.76 -7.65 -10.95
C PHE A 207 -24.21 -7.11 -9.64
N TYR A 208 -23.63 -5.89 -9.67
CA TYR A 208 -23.09 -5.25 -8.47
C TYR A 208 -24.18 -5.00 -7.42
N LYS A 209 -25.30 -4.41 -7.84
CA LYS A 209 -26.45 -4.16 -6.93
C LYS A 209 -26.95 -5.41 -6.24
N LYS A 210 -27.04 -6.52 -7.00
CA LYS A 210 -27.56 -7.80 -6.51
C LYS A 210 -26.61 -8.51 -5.56
N HIS A 211 -25.28 -8.38 -5.77
CA HIS A 211 -24.28 -9.25 -5.14
C HIS A 211 -23.31 -8.53 -4.22
N LYS A 212 -23.40 -7.19 -4.07
CA LYS A 212 -22.59 -6.44 -3.10
C LYS A 212 -22.90 -6.93 -1.68
N GLY A 213 -21.87 -7.21 -0.91
CA GLY A 213 -22.00 -7.70 0.47
C GLY A 213 -22.23 -9.20 0.59
N GLU A 214 -22.46 -9.89 -0.53
CA GLU A 214 -22.64 -11.34 -0.60
C GLU A 214 -21.49 -11.98 -1.40
N LEU A 215 -21.77 -12.34 -2.68
CA LEU A 215 -20.76 -12.89 -3.58
C LEU A 215 -19.61 -11.91 -3.82
N LEU A 216 -19.92 -10.62 -3.94
CA LEU A 216 -18.93 -9.53 -4.03
C LEU A 216 -18.60 -8.98 -2.63
N SER A 217 -18.06 -9.82 -1.76
CA SER A 217 -17.52 -9.47 -0.45
C SER A 217 -15.98 -9.62 -0.45
N PRO A 218 -15.20 -8.75 0.23
CA PRO A 218 -15.64 -7.52 0.90
C PRO A 218 -16.16 -6.43 -0.07
N PRO A 219 -16.92 -5.41 0.41
CA PRO A 219 -17.32 -5.17 1.80
C PRO A 219 -18.43 -6.15 2.24
N ALA A 220 -18.59 -6.32 3.56
CA ALA A 220 -19.73 -7.04 4.11
C ALA A 220 -21.04 -6.24 3.87
N ALA A 221 -22.20 -6.90 4.00
CA ALA A 221 -23.49 -6.27 3.71
C ALA A 221 -23.81 -5.09 4.63
N ASP A 222 -23.32 -5.14 5.85
CA ASP A 222 -23.46 -4.14 6.93
C ASP A 222 -22.34 -3.09 6.98
N ASP A 223 -21.30 -3.23 6.14
CA ASP A 223 -20.24 -2.21 6.05
C ASP A 223 -20.76 -0.95 5.33
N GLU A 224 -20.66 0.20 5.99
CA GLU A 224 -20.93 1.51 5.40
C GLU A 224 -19.79 1.89 4.44
N MET A 225 -19.97 1.57 3.17
CA MET A 225 -19.02 1.90 2.11
C MET A 225 -19.61 2.89 1.13
N ALA A 226 -18.88 3.95 0.83
CA ALA A 226 -19.26 4.94 -0.17
C ALA A 226 -19.53 4.29 -1.55
N PRO A 227 -20.41 4.87 -2.38
CA PRO A 227 -20.66 4.39 -3.72
C PRO A 227 -19.37 4.32 -4.56
N LEU A 228 -19.34 3.39 -5.52
CA LEU A 228 -18.23 3.29 -6.45
C LEU A 228 -18.18 4.53 -7.35
N LYS A 229 -17.01 5.20 -7.39
CA LYS A 229 -16.73 6.31 -8.27
C LYS A 229 -15.75 5.90 -9.34
N GLY A 230 -16.06 6.20 -10.59
CA GLY A 230 -15.29 5.76 -11.75
C GLY A 230 -14.37 6.82 -12.32
N GLN A 231 -13.20 6.38 -12.82
CA GLN A 231 -12.26 7.19 -13.58
C GLN A 231 -11.82 6.43 -14.83
N GLU A 232 -11.81 7.12 -16.00
CA GLU A 232 -11.31 6.56 -17.26
C GLU A 232 -9.80 6.71 -17.37
N PHE A 233 -9.15 5.64 -17.86
CA PHE A 233 -7.72 5.63 -18.18
C PHE A 233 -7.48 5.10 -19.60
N ARG A 234 -6.47 5.66 -20.26
CA ARG A 234 -5.94 5.21 -21.54
C ARG A 234 -4.51 4.77 -21.36
N THR A 235 -4.16 3.60 -21.84
CA THR A 235 -2.82 3.03 -21.66
C THR A 235 -1.98 3.29 -22.90
N GLU A 236 -1.04 4.22 -22.81
CA GLU A 236 -0.04 4.49 -23.88
C GLU A 236 1.11 3.47 -23.85
N TYR A 237 1.28 2.75 -22.75
CA TYR A 237 2.25 1.69 -22.51
C TYR A 237 1.64 0.64 -21.58
N LYS A 238 2.33 -0.50 -21.41
CA LYS A 238 1.94 -1.51 -20.38
C LYS A 238 1.87 -0.81 -19.02
N SER A 239 0.72 -0.81 -18.38
CA SER A 239 0.41 0.00 -17.20
C SER A 239 -0.19 -0.83 -16.08
N ASP A 240 0.06 -0.40 -14.84
CA ASP A 240 -0.65 -0.89 -13.66
C ASP A 240 -1.73 0.12 -13.28
N LEU A 241 -2.98 -0.33 -13.24
CA LEU A 241 -4.11 0.39 -12.65
C LEU A 241 -4.07 0.13 -11.14
N LEU A 242 -3.98 1.18 -10.34
CA LEU A 242 -3.80 1.12 -8.90
C LEU A 242 -5.14 1.28 -8.19
N PHE A 243 -5.42 0.38 -7.25
CA PHE A 243 -6.59 0.41 -6.38
C PHE A 243 -6.12 0.53 -4.93
N GLY A 244 -6.31 1.70 -4.32
CA GLY A 244 -5.79 2.05 -3.00
C GLY A 244 -6.19 1.03 -1.93
N GLY A 245 -5.19 0.43 -1.25
CA GLY A 245 -5.41 -0.57 -0.21
C GLY A 245 -5.84 -1.96 -0.69
N ILE A 246 -6.10 -2.15 -2.00
CA ILE A 246 -6.59 -3.41 -2.60
C ILE A 246 -5.48 -4.12 -3.36
N GLY A 247 -4.82 -3.42 -4.29
CA GLY A 247 -3.80 -3.99 -5.15
C GLY A 247 -3.69 -3.26 -6.48
N PHE A 248 -3.31 -3.98 -7.53
CA PHE A 248 -3.18 -3.40 -8.86
C PHE A 248 -3.49 -4.42 -9.97
N VAL A 249 -3.83 -3.90 -11.15
CA VAL A 249 -4.10 -4.70 -12.34
C VAL A 249 -3.23 -4.21 -13.49
N THR A 250 -2.40 -5.10 -14.01
CA THR A 250 -1.56 -4.80 -15.17
C THR A 250 -2.35 -4.96 -16.45
N VAL A 251 -2.34 -3.92 -17.29
CA VAL A 251 -3.08 -3.79 -18.54
C VAL A 251 -2.10 -3.47 -19.67
N PRO A 252 -2.22 -4.10 -20.85
CA PRO A 252 -1.38 -3.80 -22.00
C PRO A 252 -1.55 -2.36 -22.53
N LYS A 253 -0.68 -1.97 -23.45
CA LYS A 253 -0.81 -0.74 -24.23
C LYS A 253 -2.06 -0.79 -25.13
N GLY A 254 -2.69 0.36 -25.38
CA GLY A 254 -3.79 0.53 -26.32
C GLY A 254 -5.18 0.22 -25.76
N CYS A 255 -5.29 0.06 -24.44
CA CYS A 255 -6.57 -0.17 -23.80
C CYS A 255 -7.17 1.15 -23.29
N VAL A 256 -8.50 1.27 -23.42
CA VAL A 256 -9.31 2.26 -22.71
C VAL A 256 -10.15 1.51 -21.68
N VAL A 257 -9.98 1.87 -20.42
CA VAL A 257 -10.66 1.23 -19.29
C VAL A 257 -11.29 2.28 -18.39
N LYS A 258 -12.40 1.95 -17.77
CA LYS A 258 -12.97 2.74 -16.68
C LYS A 258 -12.87 1.93 -15.40
N THR A 259 -12.13 2.48 -14.43
CA THR A 259 -11.89 1.84 -13.13
C THR A 259 -12.70 2.52 -12.06
N TYR A 260 -13.13 1.76 -11.05
CA TYR A 260 -13.96 2.26 -9.97
C TYR A 260 -13.46 1.75 -8.64
N THR A 261 -13.51 2.62 -7.62
CA THR A 261 -13.34 2.30 -6.20
C THR A 261 -14.39 3.05 -5.39
N PRO A 262 -14.64 2.71 -4.13
CA PRO A 262 -15.44 3.55 -3.24
C PRO A 262 -14.92 4.98 -3.24
N ASP A 263 -15.83 5.95 -3.25
CA ASP A 263 -15.45 7.38 -3.27
C ASP A 263 -14.53 7.70 -2.08
N GLY A 264 -13.48 8.45 -2.32
CA GLY A 264 -12.41 8.70 -1.34
C GLY A 264 -11.25 7.71 -1.40
N ILE A 265 -11.42 6.48 -1.91
CA ILE A 265 -10.33 5.52 -2.07
C ILE A 265 -9.56 5.82 -3.36
N GLY A 266 -8.24 5.95 -3.24
CA GLY A 266 -7.39 6.39 -4.35
C GLY A 266 -7.38 5.43 -5.55
N LEU A 267 -7.58 5.99 -6.74
CA LEU A 267 -7.32 5.36 -8.03
C LEU A 267 -6.09 6.01 -8.69
N GLY A 268 -5.33 5.23 -9.45
CA GLY A 268 -4.18 5.75 -10.16
C GLY A 268 -3.73 4.85 -11.30
N ILE A 269 -2.80 5.35 -12.10
CA ILE A 269 -2.14 4.61 -13.17
C ILE A 269 -0.63 4.88 -13.11
N ARG A 270 0.17 3.85 -13.37
CA ARG A 270 1.63 3.95 -13.51
C ARG A 270 2.12 3.04 -14.63
N ARG A 271 3.37 3.21 -15.07
CA ARG A 271 4.04 2.18 -15.88
C ARG A 271 4.14 0.89 -15.10
N ALA A 272 3.93 -0.23 -15.77
CA ALA A 272 3.98 -1.55 -15.13
C ALA A 272 5.35 -1.80 -14.48
N LEU A 273 5.31 -2.23 -13.22
CA LEU A 273 6.53 -2.57 -12.46
C LEU A 273 7.07 -3.95 -12.80
N ILE A 274 6.17 -4.84 -13.34
CA ILE A 274 6.45 -6.25 -13.60
C ILE A 274 6.28 -6.57 -15.08
#